data_20b3b5c10359f78eeec20be14103c969
#
_entry.id   20b3b5c10359f78eeec20be14103c969
#
_cell.length_a   1.000
_cell.length_b   1.000
_cell.length_c   1.000
_cell.angle_alpha   90.00
_cell.angle_beta   90.00
_cell.angle_gamma   90.00
#
_symmetry.space_group_name_H-M   'P 1'
#
loop_
_entity.id
_entity.type
_entity.pdbx_description
1 polymer ?
#
loop_
_entity_poly.entity_id
_entity_poly.type
_entity_poly.pdbx_seq_one_letter_code
_entity_poly.pdbx_strand_id
1 'polypeptide(L)'
;NCLAEFVDLWRMVARHYKDEPIVVGYDLYNEPVQINKVKYDYLYCQYEAAKAIREIDSEKPIIIAANQWSSAAAFGYLKPLPLKNLIYQGHMYEPGSFTHQGVGWENMKRILDGSLKLRGYPGWFDNFYYDKKELRKILQPIRDFQLKYNARIYMGEFSAIRFAPGAAQYIQELIEIFEEYGWDWSYHAFREWYNWSVEHDENPHNNEPAKQDTERKKILLKYFSKNVKPKFD
;
A
#
# COMPACT_ATOMS: atom_id res chain seq x y z
N ASN A 1 26.77 12.32 1.76
CA ASN A 1 26.17 11.55 2.87
C ASN A 1 24.67 11.38 2.60
N CYS A 2 24.26 10.20 2.13
CA CYS A 2 22.88 9.92 1.70
C CYS A 2 21.79 10.34 2.71
N LEU A 3 22.07 10.23 4.04
CA LEU A 3 21.13 10.69 5.05
C LEU A 3 20.94 12.21 5.01
N ALA A 4 22.02 12.98 4.92
CA ALA A 4 21.92 14.44 4.85
C ALA A 4 21.19 14.89 3.58
N GLU A 5 21.49 14.27 2.45
CA GLU A 5 20.80 14.54 1.17
C GLU A 5 19.31 14.20 1.22
N PHE A 6 18.94 13.09 1.87
CA PHE A 6 17.55 12.70 2.09
C PHE A 6 16.81 13.70 2.99
N VAL A 7 17.42 14.14 4.07
CA VAL A 7 16.85 15.16 4.97
C VAL A 7 16.70 16.51 4.26
N ASP A 8 17.70 16.93 3.48
CA ASP A 8 17.66 18.19 2.75
C ASP A 8 16.63 18.17 1.63
N LEU A 9 16.44 17.03 0.95
CA LEU A 9 15.37 16.84 0.00
C LEU A 9 13.99 17.08 0.66
N TRP A 10 13.76 16.48 1.83
CA TRP A 10 12.49 16.63 2.53
C TRP A 10 12.27 18.04 3.08
N ARG A 11 13.32 18.76 3.48
CA ARG A 11 13.23 20.19 3.77
C ARG A 11 12.77 21.00 2.56
N MET A 12 13.30 20.67 1.37
CA MET A 12 12.93 21.34 0.13
C MET A 12 11.46 21.07 -0.24
N VAL A 13 11.03 19.83 -0.15
CA VAL A 13 9.65 19.41 -0.40
C VAL A 13 8.70 20.11 0.59
N ALA A 14 9.01 20.12 1.88
CA ALA A 14 8.17 20.76 2.89
C ALA A 14 8.05 22.28 2.68
N ARG A 15 9.14 22.98 2.35
CA ARG A 15 9.10 24.41 2.03
C ARG A 15 8.20 24.72 0.82
N HIS A 16 8.20 23.83 -0.15
CA HIS A 16 7.43 24.02 -1.38
C HIS A 16 5.92 23.79 -1.17
N TYR A 17 5.56 22.78 -0.35
CA TYR A 17 4.18 22.29 -0.25
C TYR A 17 3.47 22.61 1.07
N LYS A 18 4.11 23.25 2.05
CA LYS A 18 3.49 23.53 3.36
C LYS A 18 2.18 24.33 3.26
N ASP A 19 2.13 25.27 2.36
CA ASP A 19 0.97 26.17 2.17
C ASP A 19 0.01 25.66 1.07
N GLU A 20 0.27 24.48 0.49
CA GLU A 20 -0.57 23.89 -0.54
C GLU A 20 -1.65 22.99 0.08
N PRO A 21 -2.93 23.40 0.12
CA PRO A 21 -3.97 22.68 0.85
C PRO A 21 -4.35 21.34 0.21
N ILE A 22 -4.09 21.16 -1.09
CA ILE A 22 -4.39 19.89 -1.78
C ILE A 22 -3.38 18.77 -1.43
N VAL A 23 -2.19 19.16 -0.93
CA VAL A 23 -1.19 18.21 -0.42
C VAL A 23 -1.56 17.83 1.01
N VAL A 24 -2.09 16.65 1.18
CA VAL A 24 -2.61 16.16 2.46
C VAL A 24 -1.54 15.67 3.44
N GLY A 25 -0.32 15.37 2.97
CA GLY A 25 0.77 14.87 3.82
C GLY A 25 2.03 14.52 3.04
N TYR A 26 3.06 14.08 3.74
CA TYR A 26 4.37 13.72 3.20
C TYR A 26 4.63 12.24 3.43
N ASP A 27 4.72 11.45 2.37
CA ASP A 27 5.08 10.03 2.41
C ASP A 27 6.58 9.88 2.19
N LEU A 28 7.31 9.51 3.24
CA LEU A 28 8.77 9.70 3.28
C LEU A 28 9.54 8.66 2.48
N TYR A 29 9.08 7.43 2.43
CA TYR A 29 9.87 6.34 1.89
C TYR A 29 8.99 5.21 1.38
N ASN A 30 9.18 4.83 0.12
CA ASN A 30 8.49 3.67 -0.43
C ASN A 30 9.23 2.38 -0.07
N GLU A 31 8.54 1.44 0.56
CA GLU A 31 8.94 0.04 0.75
C GLU A 31 10.38 -0.20 1.22
N PRO A 32 10.79 0.33 2.38
CA PRO A 32 12.15 0.09 2.86
C PRO A 32 12.40 -1.40 3.08
N VAL A 33 13.56 -1.88 2.62
CA VAL A 33 14.03 -3.24 2.85
C VAL A 33 15.39 -3.21 3.51
N GLN A 34 15.40 -3.39 4.81
CA GLN A 34 16.62 -3.44 5.60
C GLN A 34 16.74 -4.78 6.29
N ILE A 35 17.76 -5.54 5.91
CA ILE A 35 18.04 -6.87 6.44
C ILE A 35 19.10 -6.79 7.55
N ASN A 36 20.15 -6.00 7.33
CA ASN A 36 21.29 -5.90 8.25
C ASN A 36 21.14 -4.73 9.22
N LYS A 37 21.64 -4.91 10.43
CA LYS A 37 21.74 -3.81 11.39
C LYS A 37 22.78 -2.80 10.93
N VAL A 38 22.37 -1.54 10.81
CA VAL A 38 23.23 -0.41 10.40
C VAL A 38 23.12 0.73 11.41
N LYS A 39 24.06 1.67 11.36
CA LYS A 39 24.10 2.83 12.27
C LYS A 39 22.87 3.74 12.09
N TYR A 40 22.47 3.96 10.85
CA TYR A 40 21.31 4.78 10.47
C TYR A 40 20.35 3.87 9.73
N ASP A 41 19.42 3.28 10.47
CA ASP A 41 18.42 2.38 9.90
C ASP A 41 17.31 3.15 9.17
N TYR A 42 16.45 2.41 8.47
CA TYR A 42 15.35 2.98 7.69
C TYR A 42 14.41 3.86 8.53
N LEU A 43 14.21 3.48 9.81
CA LEU A 43 13.33 4.23 10.70
C LEU A 43 14.00 5.49 11.22
N TYR A 44 15.30 5.42 11.52
CA TYR A 44 16.10 6.59 11.88
C TYR A 44 16.17 7.61 10.75
N CYS A 45 16.34 7.16 9.49
CA CYS A 45 16.34 8.06 8.35
C CYS A 45 15.00 8.79 8.21
N GLN A 46 13.88 8.09 8.35
CA GLN A 46 12.54 8.70 8.33
C GLN A 46 12.33 9.65 9.51
N TYR A 47 12.83 9.31 10.70
CA TYR A 47 12.75 10.18 11.88
C TYR A 47 13.50 11.51 11.67
N GLU A 48 14.72 11.48 11.15
CA GLU A 48 15.49 12.70 10.89
C GLU A 48 14.82 13.59 9.81
N ALA A 49 14.29 12.96 8.75
CA ALA A 49 13.52 13.69 7.74
C ALA A 49 12.23 14.29 8.33
N ALA A 50 11.49 13.52 9.13
CA ALA A 50 10.27 14.00 9.79
C ALA A 50 10.52 15.17 10.74
N LYS A 51 11.62 15.15 11.50
CA LYS A 51 12.04 16.30 12.33
C LYS A 51 12.29 17.54 11.48
N ALA A 52 13.03 17.38 10.38
CA ALA A 52 13.33 18.48 9.48
C ALA A 52 12.09 19.06 8.81
N ILE A 53 11.10 18.25 8.49
CA ILE A 53 9.80 18.70 8.01
C ILE A 53 9.09 19.49 9.10
N ARG A 54 9.06 19.02 10.36
CA ARG A 54 8.36 19.70 11.47
C ARG A 54 8.92 21.07 11.81
N GLU A 55 10.19 21.36 11.50
CA GLU A 55 10.77 22.71 11.58
C GLU A 55 10.16 23.69 10.58
N ILE A 56 9.50 23.20 9.52
CA ILE A 56 8.98 23.96 8.38
C ILE A 56 7.46 23.92 8.33
N ASP A 57 6.89 22.75 8.56
CA ASP A 57 5.46 22.44 8.53
C ASP A 57 5.09 21.64 9.78
N SER A 58 4.43 22.30 10.72
CA SER A 58 4.02 21.70 12.00
C SER A 58 2.78 20.84 11.88
N GLU A 59 1.98 20.99 10.80
CA GLU A 59 0.60 20.52 10.77
C GLU A 59 0.36 19.33 9.85
N LYS A 60 0.92 19.33 8.63
CA LYS A 60 0.62 18.24 7.68
C LYS A 60 1.05 16.88 8.22
N PRO A 61 0.24 15.83 8.04
CA PRO A 61 0.61 14.46 8.38
C PRO A 61 1.92 14.03 7.71
N ILE A 62 2.71 13.24 8.42
CA ILE A 62 3.89 12.57 7.86
C ILE A 62 3.63 11.07 7.89
N ILE A 63 3.83 10.41 6.76
CA ILE A 63 3.60 8.99 6.59
C ILE A 63 4.93 8.26 6.76
N ILE A 64 4.95 7.27 7.65
CA ILE A 64 6.11 6.47 8.02
C ILE A 64 5.91 5.05 7.50
N ALA A 65 6.76 4.63 6.61
CA ALA A 65 6.74 3.29 6.05
C ALA A 65 7.37 2.26 7.02
N ALA A 66 6.73 1.09 7.14
CA ALA A 66 7.32 -0.04 7.86
C ALA A 66 8.40 -0.72 7.01
N ASN A 67 9.25 -1.55 7.63
CA ASN A 67 10.27 -2.35 6.93
C ASN A 67 9.66 -3.48 6.08
N GLN A 68 10.50 -4.24 5.37
CA GLN A 68 10.09 -5.42 4.61
C GLN A 68 8.95 -5.12 3.64
N TRP A 69 9.17 -4.16 2.73
CA TRP A 69 8.15 -3.69 1.76
C TRP A 69 6.85 -3.20 2.43
N SER A 70 6.98 -2.51 3.55
CA SER A 70 5.84 -2.04 4.37
C SER A 70 4.90 -3.19 4.78
N SER A 71 5.42 -4.41 4.96
CA SER A 71 4.61 -5.58 5.24
C SER A 71 3.95 -5.52 6.62
N ALA A 72 2.79 -6.18 6.76
CA ALA A 72 2.10 -6.30 8.03
C ALA A 72 2.98 -6.93 9.14
N ALA A 73 3.81 -7.90 8.80
CA ALA A 73 4.72 -8.55 9.75
C ALA A 73 5.70 -7.58 10.40
N ALA A 74 6.15 -6.55 9.67
CA ALA A 74 7.08 -5.56 10.18
C ALA A 74 6.49 -4.72 11.33
N PHE A 75 5.18 -4.57 11.41
CA PHE A 75 4.51 -3.88 12.51
C PHE A 75 4.66 -4.59 13.86
N GLY A 76 4.93 -5.91 13.85
CA GLY A 76 5.17 -6.68 15.07
C GLY A 76 6.38 -6.19 15.90
N TYR A 77 7.34 -5.53 15.27
CA TYR A 77 8.51 -4.96 15.94
C TYR A 77 8.67 -3.44 15.73
N LEU A 78 7.79 -2.82 14.95
CA LEU A 78 7.78 -1.37 14.76
C LEU A 78 7.46 -0.66 16.08
N LYS A 79 8.13 0.46 16.34
CA LYS A 79 7.82 1.36 17.44
C LYS A 79 7.43 2.73 16.90
N PRO A 80 6.44 3.40 17.49
CA PRO A 80 6.08 4.73 17.04
C PRO A 80 7.23 5.72 17.27
N LEU A 81 7.41 6.63 16.34
CA LEU A 81 8.35 7.74 16.48
C LEU A 81 7.80 8.79 17.44
N PRO A 82 8.66 9.48 18.22
CA PRO A 82 8.23 10.47 19.21
C PRO A 82 7.91 11.84 18.57
N LEU A 83 7.04 11.84 17.58
CA LEU A 83 6.56 13.03 16.86
C LEU A 83 5.04 13.01 16.77
N LYS A 84 4.45 14.20 16.61
CA LYS A 84 3.00 14.34 16.45
C LYS A 84 2.57 14.21 14.99
N ASN A 85 1.29 13.88 14.81
CA ASN A 85 0.62 13.82 13.52
C ASN A 85 1.33 12.89 12.51
N LEU A 86 1.66 11.68 12.96
CA LEU A 86 2.20 10.61 12.12
C LEU A 86 1.11 9.63 11.71
N ILE A 87 1.25 9.11 10.51
CA ILE A 87 0.48 8.01 9.95
C ILE A 87 1.47 6.89 9.65
N TYR A 88 1.11 5.64 9.97
CA TYR A 88 1.96 4.49 9.70
C TYR A 88 1.43 3.70 8.52
N GLN A 89 2.29 3.46 7.54
CA GLN A 89 1.92 2.87 6.27
C GLN A 89 2.25 1.38 6.23
N GLY A 90 1.25 0.59 5.84
CA GLY A 90 1.40 -0.81 5.43
C GLY A 90 1.04 -1.02 3.96
N HIS A 91 1.62 -2.07 3.34
CA HIS A 91 1.25 -2.56 2.02
C HIS A 91 0.72 -3.99 2.14
N MET A 92 -0.20 -4.38 1.25
CA MET A 92 -0.83 -5.70 1.31
C MET A 92 -0.88 -6.36 -0.06
N TYR A 93 0.02 -7.31 -0.27
CA TYR A 93 0.08 -8.13 -1.46
C TYR A 93 0.10 -9.64 -1.17
N GLU A 94 -0.12 -10.02 0.12
CA GLU A 94 -0.11 -11.44 0.47
C GLU A 94 -1.40 -12.18 0.03
N PRO A 95 -1.27 -13.38 -0.55
CA PRO A 95 0.00 -14.04 -0.88
C PRO A 95 0.56 -13.52 -2.22
N GLY A 96 1.84 -13.18 -2.25
CA GLY A 96 2.50 -12.69 -3.46
C GLY A 96 2.41 -13.67 -4.63
N SER A 97 2.34 -14.98 -4.34
CA SER A 97 2.11 -16.03 -5.34
C SER A 97 0.71 -15.99 -5.99
N PHE A 98 -0.22 -15.20 -5.46
CA PHE A 98 -1.51 -14.87 -6.07
C PHE A 98 -1.49 -13.49 -6.73
N THR A 99 -1.14 -12.47 -5.96
CA THR A 99 -1.25 -11.08 -6.42
C THR A 99 -0.30 -10.75 -7.55
N HIS A 100 0.88 -11.40 -7.62
CA HIS A 100 1.92 -11.16 -8.61
C HIS A 100 2.03 -12.25 -9.68
N GLN A 101 0.98 -13.04 -9.91
CA GLN A 101 0.97 -13.99 -11.02
C GLN A 101 1.22 -13.25 -12.35
N GLY A 102 2.22 -13.68 -13.10
CA GLY A 102 2.57 -13.04 -14.37
C GLY A 102 3.43 -11.77 -14.27
N VAL A 103 3.84 -11.38 -13.07
CA VAL A 103 4.89 -10.35 -12.93
C VAL A 103 6.22 -10.94 -13.42
N GLY A 104 6.92 -10.17 -14.27
CA GLY A 104 8.11 -10.63 -14.97
C GLY A 104 7.80 -11.29 -16.32
N TRP A 105 8.71 -11.06 -17.28
CA TRP A 105 8.53 -11.48 -18.67
C TRP A 105 8.29 -12.97 -18.85
N GLU A 106 9.05 -13.81 -18.17
CA GLU A 106 8.95 -15.27 -18.29
C GLU A 106 7.58 -15.81 -17.80
N ASN A 107 7.09 -15.31 -16.66
CA ASN A 107 5.79 -15.70 -16.13
C ASN A 107 4.66 -15.22 -17.04
N MET A 108 4.74 -13.99 -17.52
CA MET A 108 3.73 -13.42 -18.42
C MET A 108 3.66 -14.22 -19.73
N LYS A 109 4.81 -14.57 -20.33
CA LYS A 109 4.86 -15.42 -21.51
C LYS A 109 4.16 -16.76 -21.28
N ARG A 110 4.43 -17.42 -20.15
CA ARG A 110 3.81 -18.70 -19.81
C ARG A 110 2.31 -18.60 -19.54
N ILE A 111 1.80 -17.46 -19.12
CA ILE A 111 0.36 -17.21 -19.00
C ILE A 111 -0.23 -17.07 -20.41
N LEU A 112 0.40 -16.28 -21.26
CA LEU A 112 -0.07 -16.02 -22.63
C LEU A 112 -0.07 -17.27 -23.52
N ASP A 113 0.90 -18.16 -23.35
CA ASP A 113 0.96 -19.42 -24.12
C ASP A 113 0.18 -20.57 -23.45
N GLY A 114 -0.44 -20.32 -22.28
CA GLY A 114 -1.26 -21.28 -21.52
C GLY A 114 -0.46 -22.34 -20.75
N SER A 115 0.86 -22.26 -20.71
CA SER A 115 1.71 -23.21 -19.97
C SER A 115 1.74 -22.99 -18.46
N LEU A 116 1.35 -21.80 -17.99
CA LEU A 116 1.15 -21.48 -16.58
C LEU A 116 -0.33 -21.33 -16.27
N LYS A 117 -0.86 -22.23 -15.43
CA LYS A 117 -2.23 -22.11 -14.93
C LYS A 117 -2.30 -21.08 -13.81
N LEU A 118 -3.23 -20.14 -13.93
CA LEU A 118 -3.53 -19.17 -12.89
C LEU A 118 -4.19 -19.86 -11.69
N ARG A 119 -3.79 -19.45 -10.49
CA ARG A 119 -4.42 -19.85 -9.24
C ARG A 119 -5.42 -18.81 -8.80
N GLY A 120 -6.55 -19.23 -8.25
CA GLY A 120 -7.65 -18.35 -7.85
C GLY A 120 -7.72 -18.12 -6.35
N TYR A 121 -8.31 -16.98 -5.99
CA TYR A 121 -8.66 -16.62 -4.62
C TYR A 121 -10.20 -16.71 -4.44
N PRO A 122 -10.73 -17.27 -3.33
CA PRO A 122 -9.97 -17.95 -2.25
C PRO A 122 -9.30 -19.24 -2.73
N GLY A 123 -8.17 -19.61 -2.11
CA GLY A 123 -7.46 -20.81 -2.57
C GLY A 123 -6.20 -21.15 -1.77
N TRP A 124 -5.56 -22.23 -2.20
CA TRP A 124 -4.32 -22.72 -1.59
C TRP A 124 -3.09 -22.08 -2.25
N PHE A 125 -2.25 -21.45 -1.43
CA PHE A 125 -0.98 -20.85 -1.82
C PHE A 125 0.06 -21.22 -0.76
N ASP A 126 1.21 -21.71 -1.19
CA ASP A 126 2.36 -22.00 -0.31
C ASP A 126 2.00 -22.80 0.96
N ASN A 127 1.13 -23.82 0.79
CA ASN A 127 0.59 -24.71 1.83
C ASN A 127 -0.41 -24.09 2.81
N PHE A 128 -0.85 -22.86 2.58
CA PHE A 128 -1.91 -22.19 3.36
C PHE A 128 -3.13 -21.93 2.50
N TYR A 129 -4.30 -22.02 3.12
CA TYR A 129 -5.55 -21.62 2.48
C TYR A 129 -5.82 -20.14 2.78
N TYR A 130 -5.86 -19.35 1.71
CA TYR A 130 -6.12 -17.92 1.79
C TYR A 130 -7.59 -17.63 1.50
N ASP A 131 -8.23 -17.02 2.47
CA ASP A 131 -9.58 -16.47 2.45
C ASP A 131 -9.58 -15.17 3.27
N LYS A 132 -10.74 -14.54 3.41
CA LYS A 132 -10.89 -13.30 4.22
C LYS A 132 -10.40 -13.47 5.67
N LYS A 133 -10.60 -14.65 6.27
CA LYS A 133 -10.14 -14.92 7.63
C LYS A 133 -8.61 -14.94 7.72
N GLU A 134 -7.96 -15.52 6.73
CA GLU A 134 -6.50 -15.55 6.68
C GLU A 134 -5.93 -14.15 6.40
N LEU A 135 -6.56 -13.35 5.50
CA LEU A 135 -6.17 -11.96 5.30
C LEU A 135 -6.24 -11.14 6.60
N ARG A 136 -7.26 -11.33 7.43
CA ARG A 136 -7.34 -10.70 8.76
C ARG A 136 -6.18 -11.08 9.68
N LYS A 137 -5.78 -12.34 9.69
CA LYS A 137 -4.63 -12.79 10.50
C LYS A 137 -3.32 -12.16 10.03
N ILE A 138 -3.13 -12.06 8.71
CA ILE A 138 -1.95 -11.42 8.14
C ILE A 138 -1.90 -9.94 8.56
N LEU A 139 -3.02 -9.25 8.56
CA LEU A 139 -3.13 -7.84 8.93
C LEU A 139 -3.13 -7.59 10.44
N GLN A 140 -3.23 -8.64 11.27
CA GLN A 140 -3.32 -8.52 12.73
C GLN A 140 -2.18 -7.70 13.36
N PRO A 141 -0.89 -7.83 12.95
CA PRO A 141 0.18 -7.02 13.51
C PRO A 141 -0.03 -5.50 13.34
N ILE A 142 -0.61 -5.07 12.20
CA ILE A 142 -0.98 -3.66 11.99
C ILE A 142 -2.10 -3.25 12.94
N ARG A 143 -3.12 -4.12 13.12
CA ARG A 143 -4.24 -3.85 14.04
C ARG A 143 -3.77 -3.77 15.48
N ASP A 144 -2.90 -4.67 15.90
CA ASP A 144 -2.31 -4.65 17.25
C ASP A 144 -1.49 -3.38 17.50
N PHE A 145 -0.71 -2.95 16.52
CA PHE A 145 0.03 -1.68 16.58
C PHE A 145 -0.93 -0.50 16.68
N GLN A 146 -1.96 -0.44 15.87
CA GLN A 146 -2.98 0.61 15.90
C GLN A 146 -3.60 0.72 17.31
N LEU A 147 -4.08 -0.39 17.85
CA LEU A 147 -4.76 -0.41 19.16
C LEU A 147 -3.81 -0.07 20.31
N LYS A 148 -2.59 -0.64 20.28
CA LYS A 148 -1.61 -0.44 21.34
C LYS A 148 -1.13 1.00 21.45
N TYR A 149 -0.97 1.67 20.33
CA TYR A 149 -0.37 3.01 20.28
C TYR A 149 -1.37 4.11 19.92
N ASN A 150 -2.64 3.77 19.72
CA ASN A 150 -3.66 4.67 19.15
C ASN A 150 -3.15 5.36 17.87
N ALA A 151 -2.54 4.57 16.99
CA ALA A 151 -1.89 5.06 15.78
C ALA A 151 -2.89 5.20 14.63
N ARG A 152 -2.66 6.18 13.76
CA ARG A 152 -3.34 6.25 12.45
C ARG A 152 -2.64 5.33 11.48
N ILE A 153 -3.43 4.55 10.73
CA ILE A 153 -2.95 3.58 9.75
C ILE A 153 -3.42 3.98 8.35
N TYR A 154 -2.53 3.81 7.40
CA TYR A 154 -2.79 3.96 5.98
C TYR A 154 -2.28 2.73 5.23
N MET A 155 -3.15 2.10 4.47
CA MET A 155 -2.78 1.02 3.55
C MET A 155 -2.44 1.65 2.21
N GLY A 156 -1.16 2.00 2.03
CA GLY A 156 -0.67 2.78 0.90
C GLY A 156 -0.75 2.04 -0.43
N GLU A 157 -0.57 0.72 -0.38
CA GLU A 157 -0.67 -0.12 -1.56
C GLU A 157 -1.35 -1.45 -1.26
N PHE A 158 -2.24 -1.85 -2.13
CA PHE A 158 -2.75 -3.22 -2.27
C PHE A 158 -3.31 -3.40 -3.68
N SER A 159 -3.14 -4.58 -4.23
CA SER A 159 -3.67 -4.93 -5.55
C SER A 159 -3.64 -6.45 -5.76
N ALA A 160 -4.21 -6.89 -6.86
CA ALA A 160 -3.98 -8.20 -7.45
C ALA A 160 -3.95 -8.05 -8.97
N ILE A 161 -3.11 -8.84 -9.62
CA ILE A 161 -3.02 -8.80 -11.08
C ILE A 161 -4.40 -9.07 -11.70
N ARG A 162 -4.79 -8.29 -12.70
CA ARG A 162 -6.17 -8.18 -13.21
C ARG A 162 -6.80 -9.49 -13.70
N PHE A 163 -5.99 -10.39 -14.21
CA PHE A 163 -6.43 -11.69 -14.74
C PHE A 163 -6.35 -12.84 -13.72
N ALA A 164 -5.96 -12.59 -12.48
CA ALA A 164 -6.01 -13.60 -11.44
C ALA A 164 -7.48 -13.94 -11.09
N PRO A 165 -7.93 -15.20 -11.18
CA PRO A 165 -9.29 -15.56 -10.81
C PRO A 165 -9.58 -15.18 -9.35
N GLY A 166 -10.65 -14.43 -9.11
CA GLY A 166 -11.00 -13.94 -7.77
C GLY A 166 -10.30 -12.64 -7.34
N ALA A 167 -9.57 -11.94 -8.23
CA ALA A 167 -8.94 -10.66 -7.92
C ALA A 167 -9.93 -9.62 -7.40
N ALA A 168 -11.13 -9.54 -7.96
CA ALA A 168 -12.19 -8.65 -7.50
C ALA A 168 -12.62 -8.96 -6.06
N GLN A 169 -12.83 -10.24 -5.73
CA GLN A 169 -13.17 -10.67 -4.37
C GLN A 169 -12.05 -10.34 -3.37
N TYR A 170 -10.80 -10.62 -3.72
CA TYR A 170 -9.63 -10.30 -2.90
C TYR A 170 -9.58 -8.80 -2.55
N ILE A 171 -9.70 -7.94 -3.56
CA ILE A 171 -9.70 -6.48 -3.38
C ILE A 171 -10.88 -6.05 -2.50
N GLN A 172 -12.08 -6.58 -2.74
CA GLN A 172 -13.26 -6.24 -1.95
C GLN A 172 -13.06 -6.63 -0.48
N GLU A 173 -12.58 -7.84 -0.21
CA GLU A 173 -12.41 -8.34 1.15
C GLU A 173 -11.33 -7.58 1.93
N LEU A 174 -10.25 -7.13 1.26
CA LEU A 174 -9.26 -6.25 1.87
C LEU A 174 -9.86 -4.89 2.22
N ILE A 175 -10.57 -4.24 1.30
CA ILE A 175 -11.22 -2.95 1.56
C ILE A 175 -12.21 -3.08 2.73
N GLU A 176 -13.00 -4.17 2.77
CA GLU A 176 -13.93 -4.41 3.88
C GLU A 176 -13.22 -4.51 5.24
N ILE A 177 -12.02 -5.09 5.28
CA ILE A 177 -11.21 -5.16 6.50
C ILE A 177 -10.66 -3.76 6.86
N PHE A 178 -10.17 -3.01 5.89
CA PHE A 178 -9.63 -1.65 6.11
C PHE A 178 -10.71 -0.70 6.62
N GLU A 179 -11.89 -0.70 6.00
CA GLU A 179 -13.06 0.08 6.43
C GLU A 179 -13.52 -0.29 7.85
N GLU A 180 -13.57 -1.58 8.16
CA GLU A 180 -13.94 -2.07 9.50
C GLU A 180 -12.96 -1.59 10.59
N TYR A 181 -11.67 -1.50 10.25
CA TYR A 181 -10.64 -1.05 11.19
C TYR A 181 -10.46 0.47 11.21
N GLY A 182 -11.15 1.20 10.33
CA GLY A 182 -11.03 2.65 10.18
C GLY A 182 -9.66 3.06 9.63
N TRP A 183 -9.12 2.29 8.71
CA TRP A 183 -7.86 2.60 8.03
C TRP A 183 -8.11 3.35 6.74
N ASP A 184 -7.31 4.38 6.51
CA ASP A 184 -7.23 5.01 5.19
C ASP A 184 -6.52 4.07 4.21
N TRP A 185 -6.87 4.13 2.93
CA TRP A 185 -6.26 3.27 1.92
C TRP A 185 -6.21 3.90 0.54
N SER A 186 -5.26 3.46 -0.28
CA SER A 186 -5.21 3.73 -1.72
C SER A 186 -4.92 2.45 -2.50
N TYR A 187 -5.55 2.34 -3.66
CA TYR A 187 -5.36 1.20 -4.56
C TYR A 187 -4.17 1.41 -5.48
N HIS A 188 -3.31 0.42 -5.62
CA HIS A 188 -2.20 0.41 -6.56
C HIS A 188 -2.58 -0.36 -7.84
N ALA A 189 -2.73 0.30 -9.05
CA ALA A 189 -2.47 1.70 -9.20
C ALA A 189 -3.35 2.31 -10.30
N PHE A 190 -3.39 3.64 -10.31
CA PHE A 190 -4.05 4.37 -11.37
C PHE A 190 -3.12 4.48 -12.60
N ARG A 191 -3.40 3.67 -13.63
CA ARG A 191 -2.76 3.74 -14.97
C ARG A 191 -1.23 3.61 -15.01
N GLU A 192 -0.60 3.15 -13.93
CA GLU A 192 0.83 2.91 -13.91
C GLU A 192 1.20 1.73 -14.81
N TRP A 193 0.49 0.62 -14.65
CA TRP A 193 0.67 -0.59 -15.46
C TRP A 193 -0.68 -1.26 -15.73
N TYR A 194 -0.93 -1.59 -16.99
CA TYR A 194 -2.23 -2.15 -17.39
C TYR A 194 -2.60 -3.43 -16.63
N ASN A 195 -1.65 -4.20 -16.12
CA ASN A 195 -1.93 -5.41 -15.34
C ASN A 195 -2.37 -5.16 -13.89
N TRP A 196 -2.08 -3.98 -13.31
CA TRP A 196 -2.64 -3.54 -12.03
C TRP A 196 -3.93 -2.75 -12.21
N SER A 197 -4.13 -2.14 -13.37
CA SER A 197 -5.23 -1.22 -13.62
C SER A 197 -6.59 -1.89 -13.49
N VAL A 198 -7.51 -1.24 -12.80
CA VAL A 198 -8.91 -1.65 -12.71
C VAL A 198 -9.73 -1.28 -13.94
N GLU A 199 -9.17 -0.49 -14.86
CA GLU A 199 -9.80 -0.09 -16.10
C GLU A 199 -9.60 -1.10 -17.26
N HIS A 200 -8.81 -2.15 -17.06
CA HIS A 200 -8.58 -3.21 -18.03
C HIS A 200 -9.32 -4.47 -17.64
N ASP A 201 -9.84 -5.20 -18.59
CA ASP A 201 -10.55 -6.47 -18.36
C ASP A 201 -9.61 -7.60 -17.89
N GLU A 202 -10.16 -8.76 -17.64
CA GLU A 202 -9.45 -9.91 -17.09
C GLU A 202 -8.73 -10.73 -18.19
N ASN A 203 -8.81 -10.34 -19.45
CA ASN A 203 -8.15 -11.03 -20.55
C ASN A 203 -6.66 -10.62 -20.61
N PRO A 204 -5.70 -11.53 -20.33
CA PRO A 204 -4.28 -11.20 -20.34
C PRO A 204 -3.75 -10.83 -21.73
N HIS A 205 -4.47 -11.20 -22.81
CA HIS A 205 -4.11 -10.85 -24.20
C HIS A 205 -4.61 -9.47 -24.63
N ASN A 206 -5.47 -8.81 -23.83
CA ASN A 206 -6.01 -7.49 -24.13
C ASN A 206 -5.35 -6.43 -23.25
N ASN A 207 -4.61 -5.51 -23.83
CA ASN A 207 -3.97 -4.40 -23.12
C ASN A 207 -4.69 -3.05 -23.30
N GLU A 208 -5.87 -3.09 -23.94
CA GLU A 208 -6.71 -1.91 -24.09
C GLU A 208 -7.66 -1.77 -22.90
N PRO A 209 -8.01 -0.54 -22.51
CA PRO A 209 -9.02 -0.31 -21.49
C PRO A 209 -10.36 -0.96 -21.86
N ALA A 210 -11.04 -1.49 -20.86
CA ALA A 210 -12.35 -2.09 -21.01
C ALA A 210 -13.39 -1.03 -21.43
N LYS A 211 -14.32 -1.43 -22.31
CA LYS A 211 -15.41 -0.54 -22.75
C LYS A 211 -16.45 -0.24 -21.68
N GLN A 212 -16.49 -1.06 -20.64
CA GLN A 212 -17.37 -0.92 -19.49
C GLN A 212 -16.57 -1.06 -18.19
N ASP A 213 -17.12 -0.53 -17.10
CA ASP A 213 -16.46 -0.65 -15.81
C ASP A 213 -16.31 -2.12 -15.41
N THR A 214 -15.07 -2.51 -15.12
CA THR A 214 -14.75 -3.86 -14.62
C THR A 214 -15.32 -4.04 -13.21
N GLU A 215 -15.46 -5.29 -12.75
CA GLU A 215 -15.93 -5.56 -11.38
C GLU A 215 -14.98 -4.95 -10.33
N ARG A 216 -13.67 -4.98 -10.57
CA ARG A 216 -12.67 -4.35 -9.69
C ARG A 216 -12.87 -2.83 -9.62
N LYS A 217 -13.14 -2.16 -10.75
CA LYS A 217 -13.42 -0.72 -10.78
C LYS A 217 -14.72 -0.39 -10.07
N LYS A 218 -15.79 -1.16 -10.26
CA LYS A 218 -17.07 -0.98 -9.57
C LYS A 218 -16.91 -1.06 -8.04
N ILE A 219 -16.07 -1.98 -7.55
CA ILE A 219 -15.77 -2.10 -6.13
C ILE A 219 -15.12 -0.79 -5.63
N LEU A 220 -14.07 -0.29 -6.29
CA LEU A 220 -13.43 0.96 -5.88
C LEU A 220 -14.42 2.14 -5.90
N LEU A 221 -15.19 2.31 -6.96
CA LEU A 221 -16.18 3.38 -7.07
C LEU A 221 -17.25 3.32 -5.96
N LYS A 222 -17.70 2.12 -5.58
CA LYS A 222 -18.62 1.91 -4.46
C LYS A 222 -18.05 2.47 -3.13
N TYR A 223 -16.77 2.27 -2.87
CA TYR A 223 -16.16 2.75 -1.64
C TYR A 223 -15.77 4.23 -1.75
N PHE A 224 -15.26 4.69 -2.88
CA PHE A 224 -14.98 6.11 -3.11
C PHE A 224 -16.22 7.00 -2.99
N SER A 225 -17.42 6.48 -3.31
CA SER A 225 -18.66 7.24 -3.13
C SER A 225 -19.02 7.56 -1.67
N LYS A 226 -18.36 6.90 -0.71
CA LYS A 226 -18.50 7.19 0.72
C LYS A 226 -17.58 8.31 1.20
N ASN A 227 -16.58 8.69 0.42
CA ASN A 227 -15.64 9.72 0.79
C ASN A 227 -16.33 11.07 0.91
N VAL A 228 -16.03 11.78 1.98
CA VAL A 228 -16.51 13.14 2.21
C VAL A 228 -15.48 14.11 1.63
N LYS A 229 -15.94 15.11 0.87
CA LYS A 229 -15.04 16.18 0.40
C LYS A 229 -14.39 16.87 1.59
N PRO A 230 -13.06 17.01 1.61
CA PRO A 230 -12.40 17.79 2.65
C PRO A 230 -12.92 19.24 2.59
N LYS A 231 -13.17 19.81 3.75
CA LYS A 231 -13.45 21.23 3.87
C LYS A 231 -12.09 21.91 4.00
N PHE A 232 -11.75 22.71 3.02
CA PHE A 232 -10.62 23.63 3.11
C PHE A 232 -11.22 24.96 3.57
N ASP A 233 -11.02 25.30 4.85
CA ASP A 233 -11.36 26.60 5.41
C ASP A 233 -10.29 27.63 5.01
#